data_c57d4110917adecba7aba7d9fe124507
#
_entry.id   c57d4110917adecba7aba7d9fe124507
#
_cell.length_a   1.000
_cell.length_b   1.000
_cell.length_c   1.000
_cell.angle_alpha   90.00
_cell.angle_beta   90.00
_cell.angle_gamma   90.00
#
_symmetry.space_group_name_H-M   'P 1'
#
loop_
_entity.id
_entity.type
_entity.pdbx_description
1 polymer ?
#
loop_
_entity_poly.entity_id
_entity_poly.type
_entity_poly.pdbx_seq_one_letter_code
_entity_poly.pdbx_strand_id
1 'polypeptide(L)'
;MSHFSFLKPTDAMANILFADLGRFSPYLEFAHNVMRGPSELSAAQRELMVAFVAALNACEFCHGAHQATAEAFGADASVVEKLAAGDDGALEERERPLFALVRKLTKTPSRVVKSDIDAITAAGWSEKTAQDVICVTAFMNCSNRIVSGHGVFGSPQAFEMAARAMGPGGGYSPASVKIGAGGA
;
A
#
# COMPACT_ATOMS: atom_id res chain seq x y z
N MET A 1 -2.60 -14.83 16.50
CA MET A 1 -3.87 -14.44 17.19
C MET A 1 -3.89 -12.93 17.30
N SER A 2 -5.04 -12.28 17.06
CA SER A 2 -5.17 -10.83 17.24
C SER A 2 -4.83 -10.42 18.68
N HIS A 3 -4.36 -9.20 18.87
CA HIS A 3 -3.98 -8.68 20.20
C HIS A 3 -5.18 -8.10 20.98
N PHE A 4 -6.33 -7.96 20.33
CA PHE A 4 -7.53 -7.32 20.89
C PHE A 4 -8.72 -8.28 20.93
N SER A 5 -9.49 -8.25 22.03
CA SER A 5 -10.65 -9.13 22.23
C SER A 5 -11.82 -8.84 21.28
N PHE A 6 -11.89 -7.64 20.68
CA PHE A 6 -12.92 -7.29 19.73
C PHE A 6 -12.62 -7.77 18.30
N LEU A 7 -11.42 -8.33 18.04
CA LEU A 7 -11.01 -8.88 16.75
C LEU A 7 -11.00 -10.41 16.80
N LYS A 8 -11.58 -11.03 15.79
CA LYS A 8 -11.52 -12.48 15.57
C LYS A 8 -10.22 -12.85 14.84
N PRO A 9 -9.77 -14.11 14.92
CA PRO A 9 -8.56 -14.56 14.20
C PRO A 9 -8.63 -14.41 12.67
N THR A 10 -9.83 -14.34 12.11
CA THR A 10 -10.10 -14.19 10.67
C THR A 10 -10.30 -12.74 10.23
N ASP A 11 -10.30 -11.80 11.18
CA ASP A 11 -10.54 -10.40 10.89
C ASP A 11 -9.37 -9.78 10.13
N ALA A 12 -9.71 -8.84 9.26
CA ALA A 12 -8.81 -8.08 8.42
C ALA A 12 -8.69 -6.62 8.92
N MET A 13 -7.85 -5.82 8.26
CA MET A 13 -7.76 -4.39 8.56
C MET A 13 -9.12 -3.69 8.52
N ALA A 14 -10.00 -4.08 7.61
CA ALA A 14 -11.35 -3.53 7.50
C ALA A 14 -12.12 -3.60 8.83
N ASN A 15 -11.97 -4.69 9.59
CA ASN A 15 -12.64 -4.85 10.89
C ASN A 15 -12.11 -3.87 11.94
N ILE A 16 -10.79 -3.56 11.92
CA ILE A 16 -10.20 -2.51 12.76
C ILE A 16 -10.82 -1.16 12.45
N LEU A 17 -10.89 -0.81 11.15
CA LEU A 17 -11.40 0.47 10.68
C LEU A 17 -12.89 0.64 11.02
N PHE A 18 -13.68 -0.43 10.88
CA PHE A 18 -15.10 -0.44 11.24
C PHE A 18 -15.37 -0.31 12.73
N ALA A 19 -14.50 -0.85 13.58
CA ALA A 19 -14.65 -0.77 15.03
C ALA A 19 -14.61 0.68 15.55
N ASP A 20 -13.97 1.61 14.82
CA ASP A 20 -13.90 3.04 15.17
C ASP A 20 -13.91 3.92 13.90
N LEU A 21 -15.02 3.91 13.16
CA LEU A 21 -15.15 4.73 11.95
C LEU A 21 -14.98 6.22 12.21
N GLY A 22 -15.34 6.72 13.40
CA GLY A 22 -15.17 8.12 13.75
C GLY A 22 -13.69 8.53 13.69
N ARG A 23 -12.81 7.69 14.17
CA ARG A 23 -11.35 7.88 14.12
C ARG A 23 -10.78 7.67 12.73
N PHE A 24 -11.26 6.64 12.01
CA PHE A 24 -10.65 6.19 10.78
C PHE A 24 -11.26 6.80 9.50
N SER A 25 -12.38 7.54 9.55
CA SER A 25 -12.92 8.20 8.36
C SER A 25 -11.93 9.15 7.68
N PRO A 26 -11.23 10.06 8.38
CA PRO A 26 -10.24 10.93 7.73
C PRO A 26 -9.05 10.14 7.13
N TYR A 27 -8.67 9.02 7.77
CA TYR A 27 -7.65 8.12 7.23
C TYR A 27 -8.11 7.45 5.93
N LEU A 28 -9.37 7.01 5.85
CA LEU A 28 -9.94 6.41 4.64
C LEU A 28 -10.06 7.42 3.50
N GLU A 29 -10.42 8.67 3.80
CA GLU A 29 -10.45 9.75 2.81
C GLU A 29 -9.04 10.04 2.26
N PHE A 30 -8.05 10.14 3.14
CA PHE A 30 -6.65 10.30 2.74
C PHE A 30 -6.18 9.11 1.90
N ALA A 31 -6.45 7.88 2.35
CA ALA A 31 -6.10 6.65 1.63
C ALA A 31 -6.71 6.63 0.23
N HIS A 32 -8.00 6.95 0.11
CA HIS A 32 -8.68 6.98 -1.18
C HIS A 32 -8.07 8.03 -2.12
N ASN A 33 -7.83 9.22 -1.62
CA ASN A 33 -7.21 10.30 -2.40
C ASN A 33 -5.82 9.91 -2.90
N VAL A 34 -4.97 9.40 -2.02
CA VAL A 34 -3.59 8.98 -2.36
C VAL A 34 -3.57 7.81 -3.34
N MET A 35 -4.43 6.82 -3.13
CA MET A 35 -4.38 5.57 -3.91
C MET A 35 -5.24 5.60 -5.17
N ARG A 36 -6.25 6.48 -5.26
CA ARG A 36 -7.21 6.53 -6.38
C ARG A 36 -7.41 7.94 -6.96
N GLY A 37 -6.91 8.98 -6.30
CA GLY A 37 -6.96 10.35 -6.81
C GLY A 37 -6.12 10.55 -8.09
N PRO A 38 -6.26 11.71 -8.76
CA PRO A 38 -5.49 12.04 -9.97
C PRO A 38 -3.98 12.01 -9.72
N SER A 39 -3.23 11.29 -10.56
CA SER A 39 -1.78 11.15 -10.49
C SER A 39 -1.23 10.68 -11.85
N GLU A 40 0.05 10.94 -12.12
CA GLU A 40 0.78 10.29 -13.21
C GLU A 40 1.03 8.81 -12.97
N LEU A 41 0.99 8.38 -11.68
CA LEU A 41 1.11 6.98 -11.31
C LEU A 41 -0.23 6.27 -11.54
N SER A 42 -0.20 5.15 -12.24
CA SER A 42 -1.36 4.27 -12.36
C SER A 42 -1.77 3.69 -10.99
N ALA A 43 -3.00 3.21 -10.88
CA ALA A 43 -3.44 2.48 -9.68
C ALA A 43 -2.57 1.23 -9.43
N ALA A 44 -2.21 0.51 -10.50
CA ALA A 44 -1.33 -0.66 -10.42
C ALA A 44 0.04 -0.33 -9.82
N GLN A 45 0.69 0.76 -10.29
CA GLN A 45 1.98 1.19 -9.76
C GLN A 45 1.89 1.57 -8.26
N ARG A 46 0.82 2.27 -7.87
CA ARG A 46 0.60 2.62 -6.45
C ARG A 46 0.38 1.38 -5.59
N GLU A 47 -0.34 0.37 -6.07
CA GLU A 47 -0.50 -0.91 -5.35
C GLU A 47 0.81 -1.69 -5.26
N LEU A 48 1.65 -1.71 -6.30
CA LEU A 48 2.99 -2.30 -6.23
C LEU A 48 3.89 -1.58 -5.21
N MET A 49 3.84 -0.23 -5.16
CA MET A 49 4.60 0.55 -4.19
C MET A 49 4.20 0.22 -2.76
N VAL A 50 2.90 0.14 -2.46
CA VAL A 50 2.44 -0.18 -1.09
C VAL A 50 2.70 -1.65 -0.74
N ALA A 51 2.61 -2.59 -1.69
CA ALA A 51 3.03 -3.97 -1.48
C ALA A 51 4.53 -4.05 -1.16
N PHE A 52 5.37 -3.26 -1.85
CA PHE A 52 6.79 -3.19 -1.59
C PHE A 52 7.12 -2.58 -0.22
N VAL A 53 6.45 -1.50 0.19
CA VAL A 53 6.57 -0.96 1.56
C VAL A 53 6.22 -2.02 2.60
N ALA A 54 5.15 -2.79 2.36
CA ALA A 54 4.71 -3.84 3.28
C ALA A 54 5.72 -5.00 3.36
N ALA A 55 6.33 -5.40 2.24
CA ALA A 55 7.42 -6.37 2.21
C ALA A 55 8.64 -5.88 3.01
N LEU A 56 9.05 -4.62 2.81
CA LEU A 56 10.15 -3.99 3.55
C LEU A 56 9.90 -3.92 5.06
N ASN A 57 8.64 -3.80 5.49
CA ASN A 57 8.23 -3.75 6.89
C ASN A 57 7.85 -5.13 7.46
N ALA A 58 7.94 -6.21 6.69
CA ALA A 58 7.51 -7.55 7.05
C ALA A 58 6.03 -7.60 7.53
N CYS A 59 5.15 -6.79 6.93
CA CYS A 59 3.71 -6.82 7.19
C CYS A 59 3.03 -7.79 6.22
N GLU A 60 2.91 -9.06 6.62
CA GLU A 60 2.39 -10.15 5.78
C GLU A 60 0.99 -9.87 5.23
N PHE A 61 0.06 -9.40 6.09
CA PHE A 61 -1.30 -9.07 5.67
C PHE A 61 -1.31 -8.00 4.59
N CYS A 62 -0.61 -6.86 4.83
CA CYS A 62 -0.60 -5.76 3.86
C CYS A 62 0.09 -6.17 2.57
N HIS A 63 1.20 -6.92 2.66
CA HIS A 63 1.92 -7.41 1.48
C HIS A 63 0.99 -8.23 0.57
N GLY A 64 0.38 -9.30 1.08
CA GLY A 64 -0.48 -10.16 0.28
C GLY A 64 -1.75 -9.46 -0.23
N ALA A 65 -2.37 -8.59 0.58
CA ALA A 65 -3.56 -7.85 0.18
C ALA A 65 -3.28 -6.90 -1.00
N HIS A 66 -2.17 -6.15 -0.96
CA HIS A 66 -1.81 -5.20 -2.02
C HIS A 66 -1.20 -5.87 -3.24
N GLN A 67 -0.50 -7.00 -3.05
CA GLN A 67 -0.05 -7.85 -4.14
C GLN A 67 -1.26 -8.35 -4.95
N ALA A 68 -2.25 -8.98 -4.31
CA ALA A 68 -3.48 -9.43 -4.96
C ALA A 68 -4.26 -8.28 -5.63
N THR A 69 -4.23 -7.09 -5.02
CA THR A 69 -4.87 -5.90 -5.60
C THR A 69 -4.12 -5.40 -6.85
N ALA A 70 -2.78 -5.38 -6.82
CA ALA A 70 -1.96 -5.02 -7.99
C ALA A 70 -2.19 -5.98 -9.17
N GLU A 71 -2.27 -7.28 -8.90
CA GLU A 71 -2.61 -8.32 -9.88
C GLU A 71 -4.00 -8.09 -10.49
N ALA A 72 -4.99 -7.71 -9.68
CA ALA A 72 -6.33 -7.36 -10.16
C ALA A 72 -6.33 -6.15 -11.12
N PHE A 73 -5.33 -5.25 -11.02
CA PHE A 73 -5.07 -4.18 -11.99
C PHE A 73 -4.18 -4.61 -13.17
N GLY A 74 -3.81 -5.89 -13.27
CA GLY A 74 -2.99 -6.44 -14.35
C GLY A 74 -1.48 -6.26 -14.17
N ALA A 75 -1.00 -5.90 -12.98
CA ALA A 75 0.43 -5.81 -12.71
C ALA A 75 1.06 -7.20 -12.49
N ASP A 76 2.33 -7.37 -12.87
CA ASP A 76 3.16 -8.48 -12.43
C ASP A 76 3.66 -8.22 -11.01
N ALA A 77 2.95 -8.76 -10.03
CA ALA A 77 3.30 -8.53 -8.62
C ALA A 77 4.56 -9.30 -8.17
N SER A 78 5.10 -10.21 -8.97
CA SER A 78 6.39 -10.90 -8.71
C SER A 78 7.57 -9.91 -8.67
N VAL A 79 7.39 -8.72 -9.23
CA VAL A 79 8.34 -7.59 -9.13
C VAL A 79 8.63 -7.24 -7.68
N VAL A 80 7.65 -7.35 -6.77
CA VAL A 80 7.79 -6.96 -5.36
C VAL A 80 8.81 -7.84 -4.64
N GLU A 81 8.80 -9.15 -4.87
CA GLU A 81 9.76 -10.09 -4.27
C GLU A 81 11.19 -9.81 -4.78
N LYS A 82 11.34 -9.54 -6.08
CA LYS A 82 12.64 -9.18 -6.68
C LYS A 82 13.18 -7.90 -6.07
N LEU A 83 12.33 -6.87 -5.96
CA LEU A 83 12.70 -5.61 -5.32
C LEU A 83 13.06 -5.80 -3.84
N ALA A 84 12.32 -6.61 -3.09
CA ALA A 84 12.63 -6.91 -1.69
C ALA A 84 13.98 -7.61 -1.54
N ALA A 85 14.34 -8.45 -2.51
CA ALA A 85 15.65 -9.10 -2.61
C ALA A 85 16.79 -8.16 -3.09
N GLY A 86 16.47 -6.92 -3.51
CA GLY A 86 17.46 -5.94 -3.99
C GLY A 86 17.67 -5.96 -5.50
N ASP A 87 16.87 -6.69 -6.26
CA ASP A 87 16.92 -6.71 -7.73
C ASP A 87 15.99 -5.63 -8.31
N ASP A 88 16.56 -4.45 -8.57
CA ASP A 88 15.86 -3.33 -9.21
C ASP A 88 15.81 -3.49 -10.76
N GLY A 89 16.42 -4.54 -11.32
CA GLY A 89 16.37 -4.86 -12.76
C GLY A 89 14.98 -5.29 -13.25
N ALA A 90 14.11 -5.67 -12.33
CA ALA A 90 12.72 -6.01 -12.61
C ALA A 90 11.83 -4.79 -12.99
N LEU A 91 12.33 -3.56 -12.75
CA LEU A 91 11.63 -2.32 -13.07
C LEU A 91 12.07 -1.74 -14.39
N GLU A 92 11.17 -1.05 -15.07
CA GLU A 92 11.56 -0.13 -16.15
C GLU A 92 12.52 0.94 -15.62
N GLU A 93 13.47 1.37 -16.44
CA GLU A 93 14.50 2.32 -16.03
C GLU A 93 13.94 3.59 -15.41
N ARG A 94 12.85 4.12 -15.99
CA ARG A 94 12.19 5.31 -15.47
C ARG A 94 11.48 5.13 -14.12
N GLU A 95 11.15 3.91 -13.72
CA GLU A 95 10.49 3.61 -12.44
C GLU A 95 11.49 3.43 -11.29
N ARG A 96 12.73 3.07 -11.59
CA ARG A 96 13.75 2.79 -10.57
C ARG A 96 13.90 3.90 -9.53
N PRO A 97 13.97 5.20 -9.88
CA PRO A 97 14.10 6.25 -8.88
C PRO A 97 12.85 6.39 -7.98
N LEU A 98 11.65 6.05 -8.48
CA LEU A 98 10.43 6.03 -7.66
C LEU A 98 10.55 4.99 -6.55
N PHE A 99 10.89 3.74 -6.90
CA PHE A 99 11.02 2.65 -5.94
C PHE A 99 12.25 2.79 -5.03
N ALA A 100 13.32 3.44 -5.51
CA ALA A 100 14.46 3.84 -4.68
C ALA A 100 14.02 4.81 -3.57
N LEU A 101 13.18 5.81 -3.90
CA LEU A 101 12.61 6.73 -2.91
C LEU A 101 11.70 5.98 -1.92
N VAL A 102 10.83 5.08 -2.39
CA VAL A 102 9.99 4.23 -1.53
C VAL A 102 10.83 3.46 -0.52
N ARG A 103 11.89 2.79 -0.98
CA ARG A 103 12.82 2.02 -0.12
C ARG A 103 13.48 2.92 0.92
N LYS A 104 14.04 4.05 0.47
CA LYS A 104 14.77 4.99 1.33
C LYS A 104 13.86 5.62 2.38
N LEU A 105 12.69 6.08 1.97
CA LEU A 105 11.69 6.68 2.87
C LEU A 105 11.14 5.66 3.89
N THR A 106 11.05 4.38 3.52
CA THR A 106 10.62 3.33 4.43
C THR A 106 11.69 2.95 5.44
N LYS A 107 12.93 2.77 5.00
CA LYS A 107 14.02 2.25 5.86
C LYS A 107 14.81 3.32 6.59
N THR A 108 15.02 4.48 5.98
CA THR A 108 15.87 5.55 6.51
C THR A 108 15.31 6.93 6.15
N PRO A 109 14.08 7.30 6.63
CA PRO A 109 13.38 8.52 6.19
C PRO A 109 14.18 9.80 6.39
N SER A 110 15.00 9.88 7.45
CA SER A 110 15.85 11.04 7.73
C SER A 110 17.02 11.22 6.73
N ARG A 111 17.24 10.25 5.84
CA ARG A 111 18.28 10.33 4.80
C ARG A 111 17.76 10.74 3.44
N VAL A 112 16.48 11.01 3.29
CA VAL A 112 15.91 11.56 2.04
C VAL A 112 16.47 12.96 1.84
N VAL A 113 16.99 13.23 0.64
CA VAL A 113 17.63 14.50 0.25
C VAL A 113 17.14 14.94 -1.11
N LYS A 114 17.44 16.20 -1.48
CA LYS A 114 16.97 16.78 -2.75
C LYS A 114 17.34 15.92 -3.97
N SER A 115 18.54 15.32 -4.00
CA SER A 115 18.94 14.48 -5.13
C SER A 115 18.07 13.25 -5.36
N ASP A 116 17.33 12.77 -4.35
CA ASP A 116 16.36 11.68 -4.55
C ASP A 116 15.16 12.16 -5.40
N ILE A 117 14.75 13.42 -5.20
CA ILE A 117 13.68 14.04 -5.99
C ILE A 117 14.20 14.40 -7.39
N ASP A 118 15.43 14.94 -7.49
CA ASP A 118 16.06 15.26 -8.77
C ASP A 118 16.20 14.02 -9.67
N ALA A 119 16.49 12.85 -9.10
CA ALA A 119 16.54 11.59 -9.86
C ALA A 119 15.18 11.22 -10.47
N ILE A 120 14.08 11.48 -9.77
CA ILE A 120 12.71 11.24 -10.27
C ILE A 120 12.42 12.18 -11.44
N THR A 121 12.74 13.47 -11.30
CA THR A 121 12.50 14.43 -12.37
C THR A 121 13.41 14.19 -13.58
N ALA A 122 14.65 13.77 -13.37
CA ALA A 122 15.57 13.36 -14.44
C ALA A 122 15.09 12.13 -15.22
N ALA A 123 14.31 11.24 -14.58
CA ALA A 123 13.68 10.10 -15.23
C ALA A 123 12.37 10.47 -15.99
N GLY A 124 12.02 11.76 -16.04
CA GLY A 124 10.87 12.27 -16.81
C GLY A 124 9.54 12.29 -16.05
N TRP A 125 9.55 12.18 -14.71
CA TRP A 125 8.39 12.38 -13.86
C TRP A 125 8.32 13.83 -13.35
N SER A 126 7.14 14.27 -12.95
CA SER A 126 6.98 15.58 -12.30
C SER A 126 7.41 15.56 -10.83
N GLU A 127 7.70 16.73 -10.26
CA GLU A 127 7.88 16.85 -8.79
C GLU A 127 6.59 16.46 -8.03
N LYS A 128 5.42 16.66 -8.66
CA LYS A 128 4.15 16.20 -8.09
C LYS A 128 4.12 14.67 -7.96
N THR A 129 4.65 13.94 -8.92
CA THR A 129 4.78 12.48 -8.83
C THR A 129 5.69 12.07 -7.67
N ALA A 130 6.79 12.78 -7.44
CA ALA A 130 7.62 12.54 -6.26
C ALA A 130 6.84 12.76 -4.95
N GLN A 131 6.00 13.80 -4.87
CA GLN A 131 5.10 14.02 -3.75
C GLN A 131 4.08 12.88 -3.60
N ASP A 132 3.50 12.41 -4.71
CA ASP A 132 2.56 11.27 -4.69
C ASP A 132 3.25 10.00 -4.14
N VAL A 133 4.49 9.70 -4.58
CA VAL A 133 5.31 8.59 -4.03
C VAL A 133 5.52 8.72 -2.52
N ILE A 134 5.81 9.93 -2.04
CA ILE A 134 5.98 10.20 -0.60
C ILE A 134 4.67 9.90 0.14
N CYS A 135 3.53 10.39 -0.36
CA CYS A 135 2.22 10.17 0.25
C CYS A 135 1.83 8.69 0.26
N VAL A 136 2.02 7.97 -0.84
CA VAL A 136 1.78 6.51 -0.96
C VAL A 136 2.62 5.74 0.06
N THR A 137 3.90 6.08 0.15
CA THR A 137 4.84 5.43 1.09
C THR A 137 4.46 5.72 2.54
N ALA A 138 4.14 6.96 2.88
CA ALA A 138 3.74 7.36 4.23
C ALA A 138 2.42 6.69 4.65
N PHE A 139 1.42 6.66 3.77
CA PHE A 139 0.16 5.96 3.97
C PHE A 139 0.39 4.50 4.34
N MET A 140 1.18 3.76 3.56
CA MET A 140 1.40 2.34 3.83
C MET A 140 2.25 2.11 5.09
N ASN A 141 3.23 2.96 5.37
CA ASN A 141 3.98 2.89 6.62
C ASN A 141 3.06 3.07 7.86
N CYS A 142 2.07 3.95 7.79
CA CYS A 142 1.03 4.09 8.80
C CYS A 142 0.18 2.82 8.91
N SER A 143 -0.34 2.32 7.77
CA SER A 143 -1.17 1.12 7.68
C SER A 143 -0.49 -0.11 8.30
N ASN A 144 0.78 -0.35 7.95
CA ASN A 144 1.54 -1.50 8.47
C ASN A 144 1.61 -1.48 10.01
N ARG A 145 1.78 -0.31 10.62
CA ARG A 145 1.84 -0.18 12.07
C ARG A 145 0.48 -0.41 12.73
N ILE A 146 -0.59 0.05 12.09
CA ILE A 146 -1.97 -0.22 12.55
C ILE A 146 -2.23 -1.73 12.51
N VAL A 147 -2.00 -2.39 11.37
CA VAL A 147 -2.23 -3.82 11.18
C VAL A 147 -1.39 -4.66 12.13
N SER A 148 -0.08 -4.42 12.16
CA SER A 148 0.85 -5.17 13.02
C SER A 148 0.57 -4.95 14.50
N GLY A 149 0.26 -3.70 14.90
CA GLY A 149 -0.09 -3.37 16.28
C GLY A 149 -1.38 -4.02 16.77
N HIS A 150 -2.30 -4.39 15.86
CA HIS A 150 -3.52 -5.12 16.20
C HIS A 150 -3.36 -6.64 16.08
N GLY A 151 -2.23 -7.16 15.59
CA GLY A 151 -2.01 -8.59 15.40
C GLY A 151 -2.92 -9.20 14.35
N VAL A 152 -3.15 -8.48 13.24
CA VAL A 152 -3.89 -9.01 12.09
C VAL A 152 -2.93 -9.70 11.14
N PHE A 153 -3.26 -10.94 10.79
CA PHE A 153 -2.46 -11.80 9.90
C PHE A 153 -3.18 -12.01 8.57
N GLY A 154 -2.39 -12.34 7.54
CA GLY A 154 -2.91 -12.62 6.20
C GLY A 154 -3.55 -14.01 6.08
N SER A 155 -4.49 -14.12 5.14
CA SER A 155 -4.98 -15.39 4.63
C SER A 155 -5.36 -15.23 3.15
N PRO A 156 -5.34 -16.30 2.35
CA PRO A 156 -5.77 -16.22 0.94
C PRO A 156 -7.15 -15.57 0.77
N GLN A 157 -8.10 -15.91 1.62
CA GLN A 157 -9.45 -15.33 1.59
C GLN A 157 -9.45 -13.82 1.88
N ALA A 158 -8.64 -13.39 2.85
CA ALA A 158 -8.51 -11.97 3.16
C ALA A 158 -7.88 -11.18 2.00
N PHE A 159 -6.93 -11.78 1.28
CA PHE A 159 -6.30 -11.16 0.10
C PHE A 159 -7.28 -11.04 -1.07
N GLU A 160 -8.08 -12.09 -1.34
CA GLU A 160 -9.15 -12.01 -2.34
C GLU A 160 -10.19 -10.94 -2.01
N MET A 161 -10.60 -10.84 -0.75
CA MET A 161 -11.53 -9.80 -0.30
C MET A 161 -10.94 -8.41 -0.45
N ALA A 162 -9.65 -8.23 -0.13
CA ALA A 162 -8.93 -6.99 -0.34
C ALA A 162 -8.90 -6.59 -1.83
N ALA A 163 -8.56 -7.53 -2.72
CA ALA A 163 -8.56 -7.31 -4.17
C ALA A 163 -9.95 -6.92 -4.71
N ARG A 164 -11.02 -7.55 -4.21
CA ARG A 164 -12.40 -7.16 -4.56
C ARG A 164 -12.77 -5.75 -4.06
N ALA A 165 -12.36 -5.41 -2.84
CA ALA A 165 -12.68 -4.12 -2.23
C ALA A 165 -11.89 -2.96 -2.85
N MET A 166 -10.61 -3.18 -3.12
CA MET A 166 -9.67 -2.13 -3.54
C MET A 166 -9.32 -2.17 -5.03
N GLY A 167 -9.62 -3.27 -5.74
CA GLY A 167 -9.33 -3.47 -7.16
C GLY A 167 -10.14 -2.56 -8.10
N PRO A 168 -10.18 -2.89 -9.42
CA PRO A 168 -10.89 -2.10 -10.41
C PRO A 168 -12.35 -1.83 -10.03
N GLY A 169 -12.74 -0.56 -10.03
CA GLY A 169 -14.08 -0.11 -9.61
C GLY A 169 -14.24 0.05 -8.09
N GLY A 170 -13.28 -0.38 -7.30
CA GLY A 170 -13.25 -0.23 -5.84
C GLY A 170 -12.31 0.87 -5.35
N GLY A 171 -11.99 0.85 -4.06
CA GLY A 171 -11.07 1.81 -3.46
C GLY A 171 -11.01 1.73 -1.93
N TYR A 172 -10.73 2.86 -1.31
CA TYR A 172 -10.51 2.98 0.15
C TYR A 172 -11.66 3.71 0.84
N SER A 173 -12.84 3.74 0.22
CA SER A 173 -14.04 4.35 0.81
C SER A 173 -14.62 3.48 1.94
N PRO A 174 -15.48 4.04 2.82
CA PRO A 174 -16.22 3.24 3.80
C PRO A 174 -17.01 2.08 3.19
N ALA A 175 -17.55 2.25 1.97
CA ALA A 175 -18.24 1.18 1.24
C ALA A 175 -17.29 0.03 0.88
N SER A 176 -16.09 0.35 0.36
CA SER A 176 -15.05 -0.63 0.06
C SER A 176 -14.56 -1.35 1.32
N VAL A 177 -14.42 -0.62 2.42
CA VAL A 177 -14.04 -1.20 3.73
C VAL A 177 -15.09 -2.20 4.20
N LYS A 178 -16.39 -1.91 3.99
CA LYS A 178 -17.47 -2.84 4.31
C LYS A 178 -17.33 -4.17 3.56
N ILE A 179 -17.02 -4.13 2.27
CA ILE A 179 -16.74 -5.34 1.47
C ILE A 179 -15.56 -6.10 2.09
N GLY A 180 -14.47 -5.42 2.39
CA GLY A 180 -13.27 -6.01 2.99
C GLY A 180 -13.48 -6.60 4.39
N ALA A 181 -14.55 -6.20 5.10
CA ALA A 181 -14.95 -6.78 6.38
C ALA A 181 -15.91 -7.98 6.24
N GLY A 182 -16.20 -8.43 5.00
CA GLY A 182 -17.14 -9.54 4.74
C GLY A 182 -18.61 -9.16 4.87
N GLY A 183 -18.94 -7.88 4.85
CA GLY A 183 -20.32 -7.39 4.81
C GLY A 183 -20.88 -7.42 3.38
N ALA A 184 -22.06 -8.04 3.20
CA ALA A 184 -22.86 -7.94 1.98
C ALA A 184 -23.63 -6.61 1.92
#